data_8dd9cf4ade3a3869fd62076ca34bc80d
#
_entry.id   8dd9cf4ade3a3869fd62076ca34bc80d
#
_cell.length_a   1.000
_cell.length_b   1.000
_cell.length_c   1.000
_cell.angle_alpha   90.00
_cell.angle_beta   90.00
_cell.angle_gamma   90.00
#
_symmetry.space_group_name_H-M   'P 1'
#
loop_
_entity.id
_entity.type
_entity.pdbx_description
1 polymer ?
#
loop_
_entity_poly.entity_id
_entity_poly.type
_entity_poly.pdbx_seq_one_letter_code
_entity_poly.pdbx_strand_id
1 'polypeptide(L)'
;MTINILDKSQCKGKNMDKPNVVLVITDDQGYGDLGCHGNEIIKTPNIDALYSQSVRFTNFHVGPTCAPTRAGLMTGRYCNCTGVWHTIGGRSLLRQD
;
A
#
# COMPACT_ATOMS: atom_id res chain seq x y z
N MET A 1 2.29 5.77 -1.19
CA MET A 1 1.65 4.54 -0.66
C MET A 1 2.39 4.11 0.59
N THR A 2 1.70 3.95 1.69
CA THR A 2 2.30 3.52 2.96
C THR A 2 1.89 2.07 3.21
N ILE A 3 2.87 1.17 3.37
CA ILE A 3 2.60 -0.20 3.81
C ILE A 3 2.93 -0.26 5.29
N ASN A 4 1.93 -0.52 6.12
CA ASN A 4 2.09 -0.74 7.54
C ASN A 4 2.14 -2.24 7.82
N ILE A 5 3.23 -2.71 8.40
CA ILE A 5 3.36 -4.09 8.88
C ILE A 5 3.24 -4.05 10.40
N LEU A 6 2.18 -4.65 10.93
CA LEU A 6 1.98 -4.75 12.37
C LEU A 6 3.06 -5.65 13.01
N ASP A 7 3.63 -5.17 14.10
CA ASP A 7 4.61 -5.92 14.88
C ASP A 7 3.97 -7.20 15.47
N LYS A 8 4.67 -8.31 15.32
CA LYS A 8 4.27 -9.64 15.86
C LYS A 8 4.17 -9.68 17.39
N SER A 9 4.77 -8.72 18.09
CA SER A 9 4.78 -8.72 19.58
C SER A 9 3.41 -8.51 20.22
N GLN A 10 2.45 -7.96 19.49
CA GLN A 10 1.08 -7.72 19.97
C GLN A 10 0.13 -8.91 19.79
N CYS A 11 0.53 -9.92 19.05
CA CYS A 11 -0.29 -11.10 18.81
C CYS A 11 0.11 -12.25 19.73
N LYS A 12 -0.32 -12.21 20.98
CA LYS A 12 -0.23 -13.36 21.92
C LYS A 12 -1.32 -14.37 21.61
N GLY A 13 -1.11 -15.24 20.64
CA GLY A 13 -2.01 -16.34 20.32
C GLY A 13 -1.24 -17.56 19.82
N LYS A 14 -1.63 -18.75 20.29
CA LYS A 14 -1.03 -20.05 19.98
C LYS A 14 -1.02 -20.31 18.47
N ASN A 15 0.11 -20.85 17.96
CA ASN A 15 0.33 -21.35 16.59
C ASN A 15 0.04 -20.32 15.46
N MET A 16 0.94 -19.36 15.32
CA MET A 16 0.91 -18.41 14.18
C MET A 16 1.90 -18.82 13.08
N ASP A 17 1.74 -20.01 12.52
CA ASP A 17 2.51 -20.40 11.32
C ASP A 17 2.11 -19.59 10.07
N LYS A 18 0.90 -19.00 10.07
CA LYS A 18 0.38 -18.21 8.95
C LYS A 18 -0.38 -16.99 9.47
N PRO A 19 0.24 -15.80 9.48
CA PRO A 19 -0.45 -14.58 9.90
C PRO A 19 -1.53 -14.16 8.90
N ASN A 20 -2.61 -13.56 9.40
CA ASN A 20 -3.54 -12.82 8.55
C ASN A 20 -2.88 -11.52 8.10
N VAL A 21 -3.07 -11.16 6.83
CA VAL A 21 -2.55 -9.92 6.26
C VAL A 21 -3.72 -9.07 5.78
N VAL A 22 -3.82 -7.85 6.31
CA VAL A 22 -4.78 -6.85 5.84
C VAL A 22 -4.01 -5.79 5.08
N LEU A 23 -4.30 -5.68 3.78
CA LEU A 23 -3.69 -4.68 2.92
C LEU A 23 -4.64 -3.52 2.71
N VAL A 24 -4.23 -2.32 3.11
CA VAL A 24 -4.98 -1.09 2.89
C VAL A 24 -4.24 -0.23 1.87
N ILE A 25 -4.90 0.08 0.76
CA ILE A 25 -4.35 0.90 -0.32
C ILE A 25 -5.24 2.13 -0.46
N THR A 26 -4.65 3.29 -0.28
CA THR A 26 -5.33 4.56 -0.58
C THR A 26 -5.26 4.88 -2.06
N ASP A 27 -6.22 5.64 -2.56
CA ASP A 27 -6.27 6.11 -3.94
C ASP A 27 -5.98 7.61 -3.99
N ASP A 28 -5.06 8.00 -4.87
CA ASP A 28 -4.63 9.38 -5.10
C ASP A 28 -4.26 10.20 -3.84
N GLN A 29 -3.83 9.53 -2.78
CA GLN A 29 -3.40 10.18 -1.55
C GLN A 29 -2.00 10.79 -1.72
N GLY A 30 -1.91 12.10 -1.53
CA GLY A 30 -0.64 12.82 -1.49
C GLY A 30 0.18 12.52 -0.23
N TYR A 31 1.49 12.71 -0.31
CA TYR A 31 2.38 12.52 0.83
C TYR A 31 2.00 13.40 2.02
N GLY A 32 1.62 14.65 1.76
CA GLY A 32 1.24 15.63 2.77
C GLY A 32 -0.21 15.53 3.27
N ASP A 33 -0.97 14.51 2.91
CA ASP A 33 -2.39 14.40 3.28
C ASP A 33 -2.61 13.78 4.67
N LEU A 34 -1.52 13.47 5.39
CA LEU A 34 -1.58 12.85 6.72
C LEU A 34 -0.96 13.74 7.78
N GLY A 35 -1.54 13.74 8.99
CA GLY A 35 -1.00 14.44 10.16
C GLY A 35 0.42 13.98 10.51
N CYS A 36 0.67 12.67 10.49
CA CYS A 36 2.01 12.10 10.75
C CYS A 36 3.08 12.50 9.70
N HIS A 37 2.68 13.10 8.59
CA HIS A 37 3.57 13.67 7.58
C HIS A 37 3.67 15.19 7.64
N GLY A 38 3.14 15.82 8.71
CA GLY A 38 3.24 17.25 8.95
C GLY A 38 2.04 18.07 8.45
N ASN A 39 0.93 17.45 8.11
CA ASN A 39 -0.29 18.20 7.76
C ASN A 39 -0.95 18.75 9.02
N GLU A 40 -1.01 20.07 9.14
CA GLU A 40 -1.59 20.73 10.30
C GLU A 40 -3.12 20.91 10.20
N ILE A 41 -3.65 20.86 8.98
CA ILE A 41 -5.07 21.11 8.68
C ILE A 41 -5.87 19.81 8.77
N ILE A 42 -5.42 18.77 8.05
CA ILE A 42 -6.08 17.47 8.02
C ILE A 42 -5.69 16.67 9.26
N LYS A 43 -6.68 16.24 10.02
CA LYS A 43 -6.47 15.42 11.22
C LYS A 43 -6.70 13.95 10.90
N THR A 44 -5.68 13.12 11.09
CA THR A 44 -5.71 11.68 10.81
C THR A 44 -5.32 10.85 12.04
N PRO A 45 -6.02 11.00 13.18
CA PRO A 45 -5.55 10.48 14.47
C PRO A 45 -5.36 8.96 14.47
N ASN A 46 -6.21 8.20 13.80
CA ASN A 46 -6.11 6.74 13.74
C ASN A 46 -4.93 6.29 12.87
N ILE A 47 -4.69 6.97 11.76
CA ILE A 47 -3.54 6.69 10.89
C ILE A 47 -2.24 7.10 11.57
N ASP A 48 -2.25 8.24 12.28
CA ASP A 48 -1.11 8.75 13.03
C ASP A 48 -0.74 7.80 14.19
N ALA A 49 -1.75 7.25 14.88
CA ALA A 49 -1.54 6.23 15.90
C ALA A 49 -0.95 4.94 15.31
N LEU A 50 -1.46 4.48 14.18
CA LEU A 50 -0.90 3.32 13.46
C LEU A 50 0.53 3.59 13.01
N TYR A 51 0.80 4.78 12.47
CA TYR A 51 2.14 5.21 12.06
C TYR A 51 3.15 5.12 13.22
N SER A 52 2.78 5.56 14.42
CA SER A 52 3.67 5.56 15.59
C SER A 52 4.05 4.15 16.08
N GLN A 53 3.27 3.13 15.69
CA GLN A 53 3.44 1.73 16.09
C GLN A 53 3.94 0.84 14.93
N SER A 54 4.27 1.42 13.78
CA SER A 54 4.54 0.69 12.55
C SER A 54 5.95 0.92 12.02
N VAL A 55 6.42 -0.01 11.22
CA VAL A 55 7.61 0.19 10.39
C VAL A 55 7.22 0.96 9.14
N ARG A 56 7.94 2.02 8.83
CA ARG A 56 7.76 2.83 7.62
C ARG A 56 8.89 2.60 6.65
N PHE A 57 8.55 2.34 5.41
CA PHE A 57 9.50 2.36 4.30
C PHE A 57 9.53 3.73 3.65
N THR A 58 10.63 4.44 3.79
CA THR A 58 10.78 5.81 3.25
C THR A 58 11.17 5.84 1.78
N ASN A 59 11.70 4.73 1.27
CA ASN A 59 12.13 4.58 -0.11
C ASN A 59 11.39 3.41 -0.79
N PHE A 60 10.06 3.47 -0.77
CA PHE A 60 9.20 2.46 -1.36
C PHE A 60 8.56 3.01 -2.64
N HIS A 61 8.92 2.43 -3.77
CA HIS A 61 8.44 2.84 -5.08
C HIS A 61 7.34 1.90 -5.58
N VAL A 62 6.34 2.50 -6.18
CA VAL A 62 5.19 1.80 -6.80
C VAL A 62 5.15 2.09 -8.30
N GLY A 63 4.19 1.55 -9.01
CA GLY A 63 3.96 1.91 -10.42
C GLY A 63 3.57 3.40 -10.56
N PRO A 64 3.63 3.96 -11.77
CA PRO A 64 3.47 5.39 -12.00
C PRO A 64 2.07 5.92 -11.68
N THR A 65 1.05 5.05 -11.71
CA THR A 65 -0.35 5.38 -11.42
C THR A 65 -1.06 4.23 -10.69
N CYS A 66 -2.34 4.41 -10.37
CA CYS A 66 -3.12 3.44 -9.60
C CYS A 66 -3.24 2.07 -10.28
N ALA A 67 -3.63 2.00 -11.54
CA ALA A 67 -3.87 0.74 -12.24
C ALA A 67 -2.60 -0.13 -12.39
N PRO A 68 -1.45 0.37 -12.86
CA PRO A 68 -0.20 -0.39 -12.90
C PRO A 68 0.27 -0.86 -11.52
N THR A 69 0.15 0.02 -10.50
CA THR A 69 0.50 -0.33 -9.13
C THR A 69 -0.35 -1.49 -8.61
N ARG A 70 -1.68 -1.40 -8.80
CA ARG A 70 -2.62 -2.44 -8.37
C ARG A 70 -2.42 -3.75 -9.12
N ALA A 71 -2.18 -3.68 -10.44
CA ALA A 71 -1.87 -4.85 -11.25
C ALA A 71 -0.60 -5.57 -10.77
N GLY A 72 0.47 -4.81 -10.51
CA GLY A 72 1.70 -5.35 -9.96
C GLY A 72 1.49 -6.02 -8.60
N LEU A 73 0.75 -5.37 -7.71
CA LEU A 73 0.44 -5.87 -6.38
C LEU A 73 -0.38 -7.15 -6.41
N MET A 74 -1.42 -7.21 -7.24
CA MET A 74 -2.33 -8.37 -7.33
C MET A 74 -1.69 -9.57 -8.02
N THR A 75 -0.70 -9.35 -8.87
CA THR A 75 -0.05 -10.42 -9.65
C THR A 75 1.31 -10.82 -9.11
N GLY A 76 1.91 -10.00 -8.23
CA GLY A 76 3.30 -10.17 -7.78
C GLY A 76 4.34 -9.90 -8.88
N ARG A 77 3.95 -9.31 -10.01
CA ARG A 77 4.81 -9.01 -11.15
C ARG A 77 5.12 -7.52 -11.23
N TYR A 78 6.22 -7.15 -11.85
CA TYR A 78 6.45 -5.75 -12.21
C TYR A 78 5.35 -5.23 -13.12
N CYS A 79 4.92 -3.99 -12.91
CA CYS A 79 3.81 -3.40 -13.67
C CYS A 79 4.01 -3.49 -15.21
N ASN A 80 5.24 -3.34 -15.69
CA ASN A 80 5.57 -3.48 -17.10
C ASN A 80 5.31 -4.88 -17.67
N CYS A 81 5.33 -5.90 -16.82
CA CYS A 81 5.10 -7.29 -17.21
C CYS A 81 3.61 -7.68 -17.15
N THR A 82 2.78 -6.85 -16.51
CA THR A 82 1.36 -7.17 -16.33
C THR A 82 0.48 -6.86 -17.54
N GLY A 83 0.95 -6.05 -18.47
CA GLY A 83 0.16 -5.49 -19.57
C GLY A 83 -0.64 -4.23 -19.18
N VAL A 84 -0.69 -3.89 -17.88
CA VAL A 84 -1.39 -2.71 -17.39
C VAL A 84 -0.38 -1.59 -17.13
N TRP A 85 -0.26 -0.69 -18.09
CA TRP A 85 0.78 0.37 -18.09
C TRP A 85 0.19 1.75 -17.83
N HIS A 86 -1.13 1.88 -17.94
CA HIS A 86 -1.83 3.15 -17.82
C HIS A 86 -3.23 2.97 -17.23
N THR A 87 -3.84 4.07 -16.78
CA THR A 87 -5.19 4.11 -16.21
C THR A 87 -6.31 4.22 -17.24
N ILE A 88 -6.00 4.36 -18.52
CA ILE A 88 -7.01 4.57 -19.56
C ILE A 88 -7.73 3.26 -19.87
N GLY A 89 -9.03 3.24 -19.62
CA GLY A 89 -9.90 2.10 -19.90
C GLY A 89 -9.80 1.61 -21.33
N GLY A 90 -9.80 0.29 -21.50
CA GLY A 90 -9.79 -0.39 -22.80
C GLY A 90 -8.44 -0.51 -23.49
N ARG A 91 -7.36 0.10 -22.95
CA ARG A 91 -6.01 0.03 -23.55
C ARG A 91 -4.98 -0.70 -22.70
N SER A 92 -5.31 -1.02 -21.48
CA SER A 92 -4.43 -1.72 -20.56
C SER A 92 -5.18 -2.88 -19.96
N LEU A 93 -4.91 -4.08 -20.46
CA LEU A 93 -5.51 -5.32 -19.98
C LEU A 93 -4.42 -6.20 -19.39
N LEU A 94 -4.76 -6.93 -18.33
CA LEU A 94 -3.87 -7.94 -17.77
C LEU A 94 -3.55 -9.00 -18.84
N ARG A 95 -2.27 -9.33 -18.95
CA ARG A 95 -1.83 -10.46 -19.77
C ARG A 95 -2.32 -11.76 -19.14
N GLN A 96 -2.66 -12.71 -19.98
CA GLN A 96 -3.19 -14.02 -19.56
C GLN A 96 -2.07 -15.08 -19.41
N ASP A 97 -0.86 -14.75 -19.83
CA ASP A 97 0.32 -15.62 -19.84
C ASP A 97 1.26 -15.37 -18.64
#